data_7dd98b643ef7e0181f5bdf3210075b27
#
_entry.id   7dd98b643ef7e0181f5bdf3210075b27
#
_cell.length_a   1.000
_cell.length_b   1.000
_cell.length_c   1.000
_cell.angle_alpha   90.00
_cell.angle_beta   90.00
_cell.angle_gamma   90.00
#
_symmetry.space_group_name_H-M   'P 1'
#
loop_
_entity.id
_entity.type
_entity.pdbx_description
1 polymer ?
#
loop_
_entity_poly.entity_id
_entity_poly.type
_entity_poly.pdbx_seq_one_letter_code
_entity_poly.pdbx_strand_id
1 'polypeptide(L)'
;MTVALAARGHEHRLVAVTRMVGQIDGDVAVRSVEECDAVIVRGIPRGSLEQVIFRVDALHALVARGVTCVNGPRAIERSIDKFLASALLARAGLPTPRTIACERPEDALDAFEELGGDVIVKPLFGSMGAGMTRVDDVDVAYRVFQALVLERAVYYLQEALPHDGRDLRAFVVGGRVLAAIERVGSGWRVNLARGARARATDLSAEQERLCVEAADVVGADYAGVDLLRAADGREYVLELNTIPGWRGLQEATGADVAAALVAHLEGVVSEAGAAR
;
A
#
# COMPACT_ATOMS: atom_id res chain seq x y z
N MET A 1 9.80 -10.81 12.21
CA MET A 1 9.16 -9.91 13.20
C MET A 1 9.27 -10.46 14.61
N THR A 2 8.70 -11.63 14.95
CA THR A 2 8.78 -12.21 16.30
C THR A 2 10.21 -12.36 16.82
N VAL A 3 11.14 -12.82 16.00
CA VAL A 3 12.56 -12.91 16.34
C VAL A 3 13.16 -11.54 16.67
N ALA A 4 12.83 -10.51 15.90
CA ALA A 4 13.33 -9.14 16.12
C ALA A 4 12.78 -8.54 17.43
N LEU A 5 11.51 -8.77 17.75
CA LEU A 5 10.90 -8.34 19.01
C LEU A 5 11.57 -9.04 20.21
N ALA A 6 11.70 -10.38 20.15
CA ALA A 6 12.35 -11.15 21.21
C ALA A 6 13.81 -10.74 21.44
N ALA A 7 14.57 -10.49 20.36
CA ALA A 7 15.97 -10.07 20.43
C ALA A 7 16.16 -8.71 21.14
N ARG A 8 15.10 -7.89 21.20
CA ARG A 8 15.09 -6.59 21.91
C ARG A 8 14.37 -6.64 23.26
N GLY A 9 14.03 -7.85 23.73
CA GLY A 9 13.46 -8.06 25.07
C GLY A 9 11.95 -7.81 25.17
N HIS A 10 11.24 -7.68 24.03
CA HIS A 10 9.80 -7.48 24.06
C HIS A 10 9.02 -8.77 24.19
N GLU A 11 8.06 -8.81 25.09
CA GLU A 11 7.00 -9.80 25.04
C GLU A 11 6.14 -9.55 23.80
N HIS A 12 5.78 -10.61 23.11
CA HIS A 12 5.00 -10.47 21.89
C HIS A 12 4.08 -11.66 21.67
N ARG A 13 2.98 -11.40 21.00
CA ARG A 13 2.05 -12.44 20.54
C ARG A 13 1.61 -12.17 19.10
N LEU A 14 1.36 -13.23 18.35
CA LEU A 14 0.79 -13.15 17.01
C LEU A 14 -0.73 -13.31 17.12
N VAL A 15 -1.46 -12.29 16.68
CA VAL A 15 -2.93 -12.28 16.69
C VAL A 15 -3.42 -12.23 15.24
N ALA A 16 -4.24 -13.20 14.85
CA ALA A 16 -4.93 -13.11 13.57
C ALA A 16 -6.02 -12.04 13.65
N VAL A 17 -5.99 -11.09 12.73
CA VAL A 17 -6.96 -9.98 12.65
C VAL A 17 -8.42 -10.49 12.65
N THR A 18 -8.67 -11.66 12.05
CA THR A 18 -9.98 -12.31 12.04
C THR A 18 -10.45 -12.86 13.40
N ARG A 19 -9.57 -12.83 14.41
CA ARG A 19 -9.87 -13.23 15.79
C ARG A 19 -10.09 -12.05 16.74
N MET A 20 -10.03 -10.82 16.23
CA MET A 20 -10.39 -9.64 17.02
C MET A 20 -11.88 -9.66 17.34
N VAL A 21 -12.21 -9.38 18.59
CA VAL A 21 -13.59 -9.33 19.10
C VAL A 21 -13.81 -7.94 19.69
N GLY A 22 -14.59 -7.12 19.01
CA GLY A 22 -15.05 -5.84 19.56
C GLY A 22 -16.12 -6.07 20.61
N GLN A 23 -16.01 -5.38 21.74
CA GLN A 23 -16.99 -5.38 22.81
C GLN A 23 -17.30 -3.93 23.19
N ILE A 24 -18.58 -3.63 23.37
CA ILE A 24 -19.06 -2.33 23.87
C ILE A 24 -19.86 -2.61 25.13
N ASP A 25 -19.38 -2.13 26.28
CA ASP A 25 -20.01 -2.26 27.57
C ASP A 25 -19.58 -1.05 28.45
N GLY A 26 -20.20 0.10 28.19
CA GLY A 26 -19.79 1.38 28.77
C GLY A 26 -18.49 1.94 28.22
N ASP A 27 -17.57 1.11 27.77
CA ASP A 27 -16.34 1.43 27.06
C ASP A 27 -16.17 0.48 25.86
N VAL A 28 -15.23 0.79 24.96
CA VAL A 28 -14.94 -0.03 23.78
C VAL A 28 -13.67 -0.83 24.03
N ALA A 29 -13.74 -2.15 23.86
CA ALA A 29 -12.62 -3.07 24.01
C ALA A 29 -12.41 -3.92 22.76
N VAL A 30 -11.16 -4.32 22.47
CA VAL A 30 -10.81 -5.32 21.47
C VAL A 30 -10.09 -6.47 22.15
N ARG A 31 -10.85 -7.48 22.60
CA ARG A 31 -10.43 -8.52 23.55
C ARG A 31 -9.11 -9.22 23.23
N SER A 32 -8.76 -9.39 21.97
CA SER A 32 -7.56 -10.13 21.58
C SER A 32 -6.26 -9.35 21.72
N VAL A 33 -6.33 -8.02 21.97
CA VAL A 33 -5.18 -7.10 21.95
C VAL A 33 -5.20 -6.04 23.06
N GLU A 34 -6.07 -6.19 24.07
CA GLU A 34 -6.30 -5.20 25.14
C GLU A 34 -5.07 -4.90 26.01
N GLU A 35 -4.18 -5.87 26.19
CA GLU A 35 -3.02 -5.78 27.08
C GLU A 35 -1.72 -5.45 26.33
N CYS A 36 -1.81 -4.92 25.12
CA CYS A 36 -0.62 -4.57 24.34
C CYS A 36 -0.37 -3.07 24.40
N ASP A 37 0.87 -2.65 24.60
CA ASP A 37 1.31 -1.26 24.47
C ASP A 37 1.27 -0.82 23.01
N ALA A 38 1.56 -1.74 22.09
CA ALA A 38 1.63 -1.46 20.67
C ALA A 38 1.24 -2.66 19.80
N VAL A 39 0.84 -2.35 18.56
CA VAL A 39 0.48 -3.33 17.53
C VAL A 39 1.20 -2.99 16.23
N ILE A 40 1.87 -3.97 15.64
CA ILE A 40 2.37 -3.88 14.24
C ILE A 40 1.38 -4.59 13.33
N VAL A 41 0.71 -3.84 12.45
CA VAL A 41 -0.29 -4.39 11.53
C VAL A 41 0.41 -5.03 10.33
N ARG A 42 0.30 -6.36 10.19
CA ARG A 42 0.98 -7.12 9.13
C ARG A 42 0.06 -7.70 8.08
N GLY A 43 -1.23 -7.49 8.20
CA GLY A 43 -2.19 -7.97 7.22
C GLY A 43 -3.62 -7.58 7.56
N ILE A 44 -4.34 -7.12 6.57
CA ILE A 44 -5.81 -7.05 6.57
C ILE A 44 -6.26 -8.06 5.49
N PRO A 45 -6.71 -9.26 5.85
CA PRO A 45 -7.10 -10.26 4.87
C PRO A 45 -8.34 -9.80 4.08
N ARG A 46 -8.50 -10.34 2.87
CA ARG A 46 -9.70 -10.13 2.08
C ARG A 46 -10.95 -10.58 2.84
N GLY A 47 -12.08 -9.94 2.58
CA GLY A 47 -13.36 -10.24 3.20
C GLY A 47 -14.47 -9.45 2.52
N SER A 48 -15.70 -9.57 3.05
CA SER A 48 -16.77 -8.66 2.68
C SER A 48 -16.45 -7.23 3.12
N LEU A 49 -17.17 -6.25 2.57
CA LEU A 49 -17.02 -4.84 3.00
C LEU A 49 -17.17 -4.70 4.53
N GLU A 50 -18.18 -5.34 5.12
CA GLU A 50 -18.41 -5.35 6.58
C GLU A 50 -17.21 -5.90 7.36
N GLN A 51 -16.62 -7.02 6.88
CA GLN A 51 -15.48 -7.62 7.55
C GLN A 51 -14.23 -6.74 7.48
N VAL A 52 -14.00 -6.06 6.35
CA VAL A 52 -12.84 -5.16 6.19
C VAL A 52 -13.02 -3.91 7.05
N ILE A 53 -14.22 -3.30 7.00
CA ILE A 53 -14.56 -2.14 7.85
C ILE A 53 -14.39 -2.50 9.33
N PHE A 54 -15.02 -3.58 9.80
CA PHE A 54 -14.91 -4.00 11.20
C PHE A 54 -13.45 -4.19 11.66
N ARG A 55 -12.59 -4.77 10.84
CA ARG A 55 -11.16 -4.98 11.17
C ARG A 55 -10.42 -3.65 11.34
N VAL A 56 -10.72 -2.68 10.49
CA VAL A 56 -10.11 -1.35 10.56
C VAL A 56 -10.67 -0.55 11.73
N ASP A 57 -11.99 -0.62 11.95
CA ASP A 57 -12.65 0.00 13.12
C ASP A 57 -12.11 -0.54 14.45
N ALA A 58 -11.81 -1.85 14.51
CA ALA A 58 -11.15 -2.43 15.67
C ALA A 58 -9.76 -1.84 15.92
N LEU A 59 -8.99 -1.52 14.87
CA LEU A 59 -7.72 -0.80 15.02
C LEU A 59 -7.93 0.65 15.47
N HIS A 60 -8.96 1.34 14.97
CA HIS A 60 -9.34 2.67 15.45
C HIS A 60 -9.70 2.65 16.95
N ALA A 61 -10.46 1.63 17.36
CA ALA A 61 -10.82 1.46 18.77
C ALA A 61 -9.58 1.25 19.67
N LEU A 62 -8.58 0.48 19.20
CA LEU A 62 -7.30 0.32 19.91
C LEU A 62 -6.56 1.65 20.05
N VAL A 63 -6.46 2.43 18.96
CA VAL A 63 -5.80 3.75 18.98
C VAL A 63 -6.52 4.70 19.93
N ALA A 64 -7.86 4.72 19.93
CA ALA A 64 -8.66 5.54 20.83
C ALA A 64 -8.41 5.20 22.33
N ARG A 65 -8.02 3.97 22.63
CA ARG A 65 -7.61 3.51 23.97
C ARG A 65 -6.13 3.75 24.28
N GLY A 66 -5.40 4.36 23.37
CA GLY A 66 -4.01 4.70 23.54
C GLY A 66 -3.03 3.59 23.16
N VAL A 67 -3.47 2.52 22.51
CA VAL A 67 -2.55 1.50 21.94
C VAL A 67 -1.89 2.08 20.70
N THR A 68 -0.57 2.04 20.65
CA THR A 68 0.18 2.49 19.47
C THR A 68 0.02 1.49 18.31
N CYS A 69 -0.53 1.91 17.19
CA CYS A 69 -0.66 1.07 15.99
C CYS A 69 0.30 1.51 14.89
N VAL A 70 1.17 0.63 14.43
CA VAL A 70 2.12 0.85 13.32
C VAL A 70 1.84 -0.21 12.22
N ASN A 71 1.35 0.19 11.04
CA ASN A 71 0.81 1.50 10.69
C ASN A 71 -0.53 1.76 11.38
N GLY A 72 -0.80 3.04 11.62
CA GLY A 72 -2.09 3.46 12.13
C GLY A 72 -3.24 3.15 11.15
N PRO A 73 -4.49 2.95 11.66
CA PRO A 73 -5.63 2.55 10.82
C PRO A 73 -5.92 3.56 9.70
N ARG A 74 -5.78 4.86 9.94
CA ARG A 74 -5.99 5.90 8.92
C ARG A 74 -5.01 5.81 7.76
N ALA A 75 -3.75 5.46 8.01
CA ALA A 75 -2.77 5.25 6.95
C ALA A 75 -3.12 3.99 6.12
N ILE A 76 -3.62 2.95 6.78
CA ILE A 76 -4.07 1.72 6.13
C ILE A 76 -5.26 2.03 5.20
N GLU A 77 -6.30 2.72 5.68
CA GLU A 77 -7.47 3.13 4.88
C GLU A 77 -7.06 3.90 3.63
N ARG A 78 -6.19 4.91 3.80
CA ARG A 78 -5.72 5.75 2.68
C ARG A 78 -4.94 4.98 1.64
N SER A 79 -4.20 3.95 2.03
CA SER A 79 -3.35 3.19 1.11
C SER A 79 -4.05 2.03 0.41
N ILE A 80 -5.04 1.39 1.04
CA ILE A 80 -5.77 0.27 0.42
C ILE A 80 -6.74 0.74 -0.66
N ASP A 81 -7.23 1.97 -0.57
CA ASP A 81 -8.06 2.63 -1.58
C ASP A 81 -7.16 3.34 -2.60
N LYS A 82 -7.03 2.75 -3.80
CA LYS A 82 -6.18 3.30 -4.85
C LYS A 82 -6.60 4.69 -5.31
N PHE A 83 -7.90 4.97 -5.35
CA PHE A 83 -8.38 6.29 -5.73
C PHE A 83 -7.99 7.34 -4.70
N LEU A 84 -8.25 7.06 -3.42
CA LEU A 84 -7.88 7.98 -2.34
C LEU A 84 -6.37 8.18 -2.26
N ALA A 85 -5.58 7.10 -2.36
CA ALA A 85 -4.11 7.20 -2.40
C ALA A 85 -3.63 8.09 -3.55
N SER A 86 -4.10 7.86 -4.79
CA SER A 86 -3.73 8.67 -5.95
C SER A 86 -4.17 10.12 -5.81
N ALA A 87 -5.37 10.38 -5.27
CA ALA A 87 -5.86 11.73 -5.03
C ALA A 87 -5.01 12.49 -3.98
N LEU A 88 -4.58 11.80 -2.92
CA LEU A 88 -3.69 12.39 -1.90
C LEU A 88 -2.31 12.71 -2.48
N LEU A 89 -1.72 11.79 -3.25
CA LEU A 89 -0.44 12.02 -3.94
C LEU A 89 -0.53 13.22 -4.91
N ALA A 90 -1.55 13.25 -5.75
CA ALA A 90 -1.76 14.34 -6.71
C ALA A 90 -1.95 15.70 -6.01
N ARG A 91 -2.73 15.76 -4.93
CA ARG A 91 -2.92 16.99 -4.13
C ARG A 91 -1.64 17.48 -3.46
N ALA A 92 -0.74 16.58 -3.13
CA ALA A 92 0.59 16.91 -2.59
C ALA A 92 1.59 17.33 -3.69
N GLY A 93 1.17 17.31 -4.97
CA GLY A 93 2.04 17.66 -6.11
C GLY A 93 3.02 16.55 -6.49
N LEU A 94 2.83 15.32 -5.96
CA LEU A 94 3.65 14.18 -6.34
C LEU A 94 3.22 13.65 -7.73
N PRO A 95 4.18 13.36 -8.63
CA PRO A 95 3.86 12.84 -9.94
C PRO A 95 3.22 11.46 -9.82
N THR A 96 1.97 11.34 -10.25
CA THR A 96 1.21 10.09 -10.36
C THR A 96 0.56 10.02 -11.73
N PRO A 97 0.40 8.84 -12.34
CA PRO A 97 -0.21 8.73 -13.65
C PRO A 97 -1.64 9.29 -13.67
N ARG A 98 -2.07 9.85 -14.79
CA ARG A 98 -3.44 10.32 -14.97
C ARG A 98 -4.41 9.18 -14.69
N THR A 99 -5.43 9.47 -13.90
CA THR A 99 -6.34 8.46 -13.37
C THR A 99 -7.76 8.99 -13.35
N ILE A 100 -8.71 8.19 -13.82
CA ILE A 100 -10.15 8.46 -13.75
C ILE A 100 -10.82 7.27 -13.07
N ALA A 101 -11.73 7.55 -12.15
CA ALA A 101 -12.54 6.53 -11.50
C ALA A 101 -14.02 6.88 -11.64
N CYS A 102 -14.85 5.86 -11.97
CA CYS A 102 -16.29 6.02 -12.19
C CYS A 102 -17.03 4.72 -11.86
N GLU A 103 -18.37 4.77 -11.83
CA GLU A 103 -19.20 3.61 -11.52
C GLU A 103 -20.01 3.10 -12.73
N ARG A 104 -20.13 3.92 -13.79
CA ARG A 104 -20.92 3.55 -14.96
C ARG A 104 -20.01 3.14 -16.11
N PRO A 105 -20.36 2.09 -16.86
CA PRO A 105 -19.56 1.60 -17.98
C PRO A 105 -19.44 2.63 -19.12
N GLU A 106 -20.44 3.50 -19.30
CA GLU A 106 -20.40 4.58 -20.30
C GLU A 106 -19.32 5.59 -19.92
N ASP A 107 -19.29 6.04 -18.64
CA ASP A 107 -18.28 6.97 -18.14
C ASP A 107 -16.87 6.35 -18.20
N ALA A 108 -16.77 5.01 -18.07
CA ALA A 108 -15.50 4.30 -18.22
C ALA A 108 -15.00 4.29 -19.68
N LEU A 109 -15.89 4.23 -20.67
CA LEU A 109 -15.52 4.35 -22.09
C LEU A 109 -15.05 5.76 -22.41
N ASP A 110 -15.75 6.79 -21.92
CA ASP A 110 -15.33 8.18 -22.08
C ASP A 110 -13.96 8.40 -21.43
N ALA A 111 -13.74 7.84 -20.22
CA ALA A 111 -12.47 7.89 -19.50
C ALA A 111 -11.33 7.17 -20.26
N PHE A 112 -11.62 6.05 -20.93
CA PHE A 112 -10.66 5.35 -21.77
C PHE A 112 -10.16 6.23 -22.91
N GLU A 113 -11.07 6.92 -23.59
CA GLU A 113 -10.72 7.86 -24.68
C GLU A 113 -9.97 9.09 -24.13
N GLU A 114 -10.43 9.70 -23.02
CA GLU A 114 -9.79 10.85 -22.40
C GLU A 114 -8.36 10.57 -21.94
N LEU A 115 -8.10 9.33 -21.48
CA LEU A 115 -6.76 8.88 -21.08
C LEU A 115 -5.87 8.48 -22.27
N GLY A 116 -6.36 8.55 -23.50
CA GLY A 116 -5.59 8.34 -24.73
C GLY A 116 -5.69 6.94 -25.30
N GLY A 117 -6.66 6.13 -24.90
CA GLY A 117 -6.94 4.81 -25.47
C GLY A 117 -5.96 3.69 -25.12
N ASP A 118 -5.07 3.89 -24.16
CA ASP A 118 -4.18 2.88 -23.60
C ASP A 118 -4.13 3.02 -22.08
N VAL A 119 -4.83 2.14 -21.38
CA VAL A 119 -5.05 2.25 -19.93
C VAL A 119 -4.78 0.96 -19.19
N ILE A 120 -4.45 1.10 -17.92
CA ILE A 120 -4.44 0.01 -16.95
C ILE A 120 -5.71 0.09 -16.11
N VAL A 121 -6.60 -0.87 -16.29
CA VAL A 121 -7.79 -1.06 -15.44
C VAL A 121 -7.38 -1.83 -14.21
N LYS A 122 -7.65 -1.28 -13.02
CA LYS A 122 -7.25 -1.87 -11.73
C LYS A 122 -8.47 -2.05 -10.83
N PRO A 123 -8.56 -3.14 -10.07
CA PRO A 123 -9.50 -3.18 -8.95
C PRO A 123 -9.18 -2.06 -7.95
N LEU A 124 -10.20 -1.37 -7.46
CA LEU A 124 -10.03 -0.31 -6.46
C LEU A 124 -9.30 -0.84 -5.22
N PHE A 125 -9.73 -2.01 -4.75
CA PHE A 125 -9.09 -2.74 -3.66
C PHE A 125 -8.40 -3.99 -4.20
N GLY A 126 -7.14 -4.19 -3.88
CA GLY A 126 -6.37 -5.35 -4.33
C GLY A 126 -4.87 -5.13 -4.21
N SER A 127 -4.10 -6.21 -4.30
CA SER A 127 -2.65 -6.20 -4.19
C SER A 127 -1.99 -7.19 -5.15
N MET A 128 -0.67 -7.11 -5.30
CA MET A 128 0.16 -8.02 -6.11
C MET A 128 -0.20 -8.04 -7.61
N GLY A 129 -0.81 -6.97 -8.12
CA GLY A 129 -1.23 -6.89 -9.52
C GLY A 129 -2.34 -7.87 -9.93
N ALA A 130 -3.06 -8.46 -8.97
CA ALA A 130 -4.20 -9.32 -9.26
C ALA A 130 -5.37 -8.49 -9.79
N GLY A 131 -5.99 -8.95 -10.88
CA GLY A 131 -7.13 -8.27 -11.51
C GLY A 131 -6.77 -7.06 -12.37
N MET A 132 -5.50 -6.68 -12.48
CA MET A 132 -5.10 -5.59 -13.38
C MET A 132 -5.13 -6.04 -14.84
N THR A 133 -5.66 -5.22 -15.72
CA THR A 133 -5.73 -5.47 -17.17
C THR A 133 -5.30 -4.22 -17.93
N ARG A 134 -4.37 -4.35 -18.88
CA ARG A 134 -4.09 -3.29 -19.85
C ARG A 134 -5.05 -3.42 -21.00
N VAL A 135 -5.59 -2.31 -21.43
CA VAL A 135 -6.56 -2.22 -22.51
C VAL A 135 -6.13 -1.09 -23.43
N ASP A 136 -5.91 -1.40 -24.69
CA ASP A 136 -5.45 -0.49 -25.74
C ASP A 136 -6.32 -0.55 -27.03
N ASP A 137 -7.48 -1.19 -26.89
CA ASP A 137 -8.48 -1.32 -27.95
C ASP A 137 -9.88 -1.06 -27.39
N VAL A 138 -10.70 -0.26 -28.08
CA VAL A 138 -12.02 0.18 -27.60
C VAL A 138 -13.01 -0.97 -27.50
N ASP A 139 -12.97 -1.95 -28.44
CA ASP A 139 -13.88 -3.11 -28.40
C ASP A 139 -13.52 -4.05 -27.22
N VAL A 140 -12.23 -4.14 -26.90
CA VAL A 140 -11.75 -4.86 -25.71
C VAL A 140 -12.15 -4.10 -24.45
N ALA A 141 -12.00 -2.76 -24.42
CA ALA A 141 -12.45 -1.90 -23.32
C ALA A 141 -13.92 -2.13 -22.99
N TYR A 142 -14.77 -2.07 -24.01
CA TYR A 142 -16.21 -2.31 -23.86
C TYR A 142 -16.50 -3.66 -23.19
N ARG A 143 -15.87 -4.74 -23.67
CA ARG A 143 -16.08 -6.09 -23.11
C ARG A 143 -15.58 -6.22 -21.67
N VAL A 144 -14.42 -5.64 -21.37
CA VAL A 144 -13.85 -5.62 -20.01
C VAL A 144 -14.79 -4.87 -19.07
N PHE A 145 -15.29 -3.71 -19.48
CA PHE A 145 -16.17 -2.89 -18.65
C PHE A 145 -17.52 -3.57 -18.44
N GLN A 146 -18.09 -4.19 -19.47
CA GLN A 146 -19.32 -4.98 -19.32
C GLN A 146 -19.16 -6.18 -18.37
N ALA A 147 -18.00 -6.82 -18.35
CA ALA A 147 -17.73 -7.90 -17.40
C ALA A 147 -17.66 -7.36 -15.95
N LEU A 148 -17.11 -6.17 -15.73
CA LEU A 148 -17.03 -5.54 -14.41
C LEU A 148 -18.38 -5.05 -13.88
N VAL A 149 -19.39 -4.81 -14.74
CA VAL A 149 -20.78 -4.54 -14.32
C VAL A 149 -21.32 -5.65 -13.42
N LEU A 150 -21.03 -6.92 -13.78
CA LEU A 150 -21.50 -8.09 -13.03
C LEU A 150 -20.96 -8.13 -11.59
N GLU A 151 -19.77 -7.59 -11.39
CA GLU A 151 -19.11 -7.49 -10.08
C GLU A 151 -19.51 -6.24 -9.30
N ARG A 152 -20.29 -5.33 -9.90
CA ARG A 152 -20.60 -3.99 -9.36
C ARG A 152 -19.33 -3.24 -8.92
N ALA A 153 -18.29 -3.35 -9.76
CA ALA A 153 -16.98 -2.79 -9.48
C ALA A 153 -16.95 -1.30 -9.82
N VAL A 154 -16.13 -0.55 -9.11
CA VAL A 154 -15.69 0.78 -9.53
C VAL A 154 -14.65 0.61 -10.64
N TYR A 155 -14.82 1.34 -11.72
CA TYR A 155 -13.84 1.42 -12.79
C TYR A 155 -12.75 2.39 -12.37
N TYR A 156 -11.56 1.87 -12.11
CA TYR A 156 -10.37 2.67 -11.86
C TYR A 156 -9.42 2.49 -13.05
N LEU A 157 -9.37 3.51 -13.90
CA LEU A 157 -8.55 3.55 -15.11
C LEU A 157 -7.37 4.47 -14.88
N GLN A 158 -6.19 3.99 -15.22
CA GLN A 158 -4.96 4.77 -15.14
C GLN A 158 -4.25 4.70 -16.50
N GLU A 159 -3.72 5.83 -16.99
CA GLU A 159 -2.94 5.84 -18.24
C GLU A 159 -1.81 4.82 -18.20
N ALA A 160 -1.58 4.12 -19.29
CA ALA A 160 -0.47 3.19 -19.43
C ALA A 160 0.78 3.95 -19.82
N LEU A 161 1.65 4.21 -18.84
CA LEU A 161 2.92 4.90 -19.11
C LEU A 161 3.87 3.97 -19.89
N PRO A 162 4.41 4.39 -21.04
CA PRO A 162 5.46 3.65 -21.72
C PRO A 162 6.72 3.56 -20.84
N HIS A 163 7.28 2.35 -20.67
CA HIS A 163 8.48 2.11 -19.88
C HIS A 163 9.25 0.88 -20.38
N ASP A 164 10.47 0.70 -19.93
CA ASP A 164 11.40 -0.35 -20.39
C ASP A 164 11.24 -1.70 -19.65
N GLY A 165 10.14 -1.93 -18.95
CA GLY A 165 9.91 -3.16 -18.17
C GLY A 165 10.63 -3.17 -16.83
N ARG A 166 10.92 -1.99 -16.27
CA ARG A 166 11.56 -1.81 -14.97
C ARG A 166 10.73 -0.90 -14.10
N ASP A 167 10.74 -1.17 -12.82
CA ASP A 167 10.27 -0.27 -11.79
C ASP A 167 11.15 -0.35 -10.53
N LEU A 168 11.00 0.59 -9.64
CA LEU A 168 11.71 0.65 -8.36
C LEU A 168 10.72 0.40 -7.24
N ARG A 169 11.13 -0.39 -6.26
CA ARG A 169 10.40 -0.53 -5.00
C ARG A 169 11.28 -0.12 -3.84
N ALA A 170 10.93 0.97 -3.20
CA ALA A 170 11.54 1.42 -1.96
C ALA A 170 10.77 0.91 -0.74
N PHE A 171 11.47 0.66 0.34
CA PHE A 171 10.89 0.41 1.65
C PHE A 171 11.22 1.58 2.57
N VAL A 172 10.19 2.36 2.92
CA VAL A 172 10.29 3.52 3.80
C VAL A 172 9.94 3.10 5.22
N VAL A 173 10.69 3.57 6.20
CA VAL A 173 10.43 3.39 7.64
C VAL A 173 10.79 4.68 8.37
N GLY A 174 9.89 5.24 9.15
CA GLY A 174 10.16 6.41 9.98
C GLY A 174 10.71 7.59 9.18
N GLY A 175 10.11 7.91 8.03
CA GLY A 175 10.49 9.05 7.20
C GLY A 175 11.81 8.90 6.43
N ARG A 176 12.34 7.70 6.26
CA ARG A 176 13.57 7.44 5.49
C ARG A 176 13.48 6.16 4.68
N VAL A 177 14.14 6.11 3.54
CA VAL A 177 14.29 4.88 2.76
C VAL A 177 15.28 3.95 3.47
N LEU A 178 14.79 2.76 3.85
CA LEU A 178 15.62 1.72 4.46
C LEU A 178 16.42 0.96 3.40
N ALA A 179 15.79 0.62 2.30
CA ALA A 179 16.40 -0.11 1.19
C ALA A 179 15.50 0.01 -0.06
N ALA A 180 16.08 -0.20 -1.23
CA ALA A 180 15.36 -0.24 -2.49
C ALA A 180 15.84 -1.37 -3.39
N ILE A 181 14.91 -1.83 -4.23
CA ILE A 181 15.18 -2.80 -5.30
C ILE A 181 14.67 -2.26 -6.63
N GLU A 182 15.41 -2.57 -7.69
CA GLU A 182 14.89 -2.53 -9.04
C GLU A 182 14.25 -3.88 -9.35
N ARG A 183 13.02 -3.86 -9.89
CA ARG A 183 12.35 -5.03 -10.41
C ARG A 183 12.42 -4.99 -11.93
N VAL A 184 12.78 -6.11 -12.56
CA VAL A 184 12.89 -6.23 -14.02
C VAL A 184 12.00 -7.35 -14.48
N GLY A 185 11.06 -7.05 -15.38
CA GLY A 185 10.11 -7.98 -15.96
C GLY A 185 10.13 -7.94 -17.50
N SER A 186 9.45 -8.88 -18.13
CA SER A 186 9.37 -8.98 -19.60
C SER A 186 8.16 -8.27 -20.22
N GLY A 187 7.40 -7.51 -19.45
CA GLY A 187 6.18 -6.87 -19.94
C GLY A 187 5.83 -5.63 -19.13
N TRP A 188 4.67 -5.07 -19.36
CA TRP A 188 4.17 -3.88 -18.66
C TRP A 188 3.90 -4.10 -17.15
N ARG A 189 3.83 -5.36 -16.70
CA ARG A 189 3.69 -5.72 -15.28
C ARG A 189 5.04 -6.16 -14.73
N VAL A 190 5.54 -5.44 -13.74
CA VAL A 190 6.85 -5.69 -13.12
C VAL A 190 6.66 -6.15 -11.67
N ASN A 191 5.90 -7.24 -11.45
CA ASN A 191 5.65 -7.75 -10.10
C ASN A 191 6.47 -9.02 -9.81
N LEU A 192 7.12 -9.10 -8.64
CA LEU A 192 7.87 -10.30 -8.20
C LEU A 192 7.00 -11.56 -8.17
N ALA A 193 5.73 -11.44 -7.77
CA ALA A 193 4.78 -12.55 -7.77
C ALA A 193 4.51 -13.12 -9.18
N ARG A 194 4.94 -12.44 -10.25
CA ARG A 194 4.82 -12.84 -11.65
C ARG A 194 6.15 -13.17 -12.31
N GLY A 195 7.20 -13.37 -11.50
CA GLY A 195 8.52 -13.79 -12.02
C GLY A 195 9.48 -12.66 -12.37
N ALA A 196 9.17 -11.41 -12.05
CA ALA A 196 10.16 -10.35 -12.15
C ALA A 196 11.36 -10.63 -11.23
N ARG A 197 12.55 -10.22 -11.67
CA ARG A 197 13.77 -10.34 -10.88
C ARG A 197 13.99 -9.07 -10.07
N ALA A 198 14.33 -9.23 -8.80
CA ALA A 198 14.73 -8.13 -7.93
C ALA A 198 16.27 -8.06 -7.86
N ARG A 199 16.79 -6.85 -7.87
CA ARG A 199 18.18 -6.56 -7.52
C ARG A 199 18.25 -5.33 -6.62
N ALA A 200 19.19 -5.33 -5.68
CA ALA A 200 19.44 -4.15 -4.87
C ALA A 200 19.82 -2.96 -5.77
N THR A 201 19.36 -1.78 -5.40
CA THR A 201 19.68 -0.54 -6.12
C THR A 201 19.71 0.62 -5.13
N ASP A 202 20.54 1.61 -5.45
CA ASP A 202 20.51 2.90 -4.77
C ASP A 202 19.51 3.84 -5.48
N LEU A 203 18.81 4.64 -4.73
CA LEU A 203 17.93 5.66 -5.26
C LEU A 203 18.68 6.99 -5.42
N SER A 204 18.28 7.78 -6.40
CA SER A 204 18.69 9.18 -6.46
C SER A 204 18.01 9.96 -5.31
N ALA A 205 18.56 11.13 -4.96
CA ALA A 205 17.96 11.99 -3.94
C ALA A 205 16.50 12.38 -4.27
N GLU A 206 16.17 12.55 -5.55
CA GLU A 206 14.80 12.83 -5.99
C GLU A 206 13.88 11.62 -5.81
N GLN A 207 14.33 10.42 -6.12
CA GLN A 207 13.56 9.19 -5.91
C GLN A 207 13.34 8.91 -4.42
N GLU A 208 14.35 9.13 -3.58
CA GLU A 208 14.20 9.03 -2.12
C GLU A 208 13.17 10.04 -1.60
N ARG A 209 13.26 11.30 -2.04
CA ARG A 209 12.30 12.34 -1.69
C ARG A 209 10.87 11.94 -2.05
N LEU A 210 10.64 11.50 -3.29
CA LEU A 210 9.33 11.05 -3.75
C LEU A 210 8.78 9.90 -2.88
N CYS A 211 9.63 8.93 -2.51
CA CYS A 211 9.21 7.80 -1.69
C CYS A 211 8.84 8.22 -0.26
N VAL A 212 9.64 9.10 0.35
CA VAL A 212 9.39 9.59 1.72
C VAL A 212 8.14 10.46 1.76
N GLU A 213 8.00 11.41 0.84
CA GLU A 213 6.83 12.27 0.76
C GLU A 213 5.55 11.47 0.47
N ALA A 214 5.60 10.44 -0.39
CA ALA A 214 4.47 9.57 -0.64
C ALA A 214 4.01 8.82 0.62
N ALA A 215 4.95 8.33 1.44
CA ALA A 215 4.64 7.68 2.71
C ALA A 215 4.04 8.68 3.73
N ASP A 216 4.59 9.89 3.80
CA ASP A 216 4.13 10.94 4.70
C ASP A 216 2.72 11.42 4.35
N VAL A 217 2.41 11.63 3.08
CA VAL A 217 1.09 12.07 2.58
C VAL A 217 -0.05 11.15 3.05
N VAL A 218 0.17 9.86 3.15
CA VAL A 218 -0.82 8.93 3.68
C VAL A 218 -0.72 8.76 5.20
N GLY A 219 0.33 9.28 5.82
CA GLY A 219 0.61 9.18 7.26
C GLY A 219 1.12 7.79 7.64
N ALA A 220 1.97 7.20 6.82
CA ALA A 220 2.49 5.85 7.02
C ALA A 220 3.79 5.87 7.84
N ASP A 221 3.83 5.11 8.92
CA ASP A 221 5.06 4.81 9.66
C ASP A 221 6.05 4.01 8.82
N TYR A 222 5.52 3.10 8.01
CA TYR A 222 6.31 2.37 7.02
C TYR A 222 5.48 2.06 5.78
N ALA A 223 6.12 2.04 4.63
CA ALA A 223 5.48 1.76 3.36
C ALA A 223 6.42 1.11 2.34
N GLY A 224 5.86 0.33 1.44
CA GLY A 224 6.47 0.00 0.17
C GLY A 224 5.97 0.98 -0.89
N VAL A 225 6.86 1.74 -1.50
CA VAL A 225 6.53 2.71 -2.54
C VAL A 225 7.07 2.20 -3.88
N ASP A 226 6.22 2.18 -4.88
CA ASP A 226 6.57 1.76 -6.23
C ASP A 226 6.72 2.99 -7.13
N LEU A 227 7.94 3.20 -7.67
CA LEU A 227 8.24 4.25 -8.64
C LEU A 227 8.43 3.65 -10.03
N LEU A 228 7.95 4.36 -11.02
CA LEU A 228 8.17 4.06 -12.43
C LEU A 228 8.84 5.22 -13.15
N ARG A 229 9.94 4.96 -13.83
CA ARG A 229 10.50 5.90 -14.80
C ARG A 229 9.82 5.68 -16.14
N ALA A 230 9.08 6.66 -16.61
CA ALA A 230 8.47 6.63 -17.94
C ALA A 230 9.51 6.85 -19.05
N ALA A 231 9.16 6.52 -20.30
CA ALA A 231 10.05 6.66 -21.44
C ALA A 231 10.47 8.11 -21.71
N ASP A 232 9.71 9.09 -21.23
CA ASP A 232 10.04 10.52 -21.28
C ASP A 232 11.04 10.97 -20.20
N GLY A 233 11.49 10.04 -19.36
CA GLY A 233 12.46 10.26 -18.29
C GLY A 233 11.87 10.75 -16.97
N ARG A 234 10.56 11.01 -16.90
CA ARG A 234 9.89 11.40 -15.64
C ARG A 234 9.67 10.22 -14.71
N GLU A 235 9.81 10.48 -13.43
CA GLU A 235 9.48 9.51 -12.36
C GLU A 235 8.01 9.68 -11.93
N TYR A 236 7.35 8.56 -11.67
CA TYR A 236 5.97 8.55 -11.19
C TYR A 236 5.84 7.63 -9.98
N VAL A 237 5.08 8.06 -8.97
CA VAL A 237 4.62 7.20 -7.87
C VAL A 237 3.42 6.40 -8.39
N LEU A 238 3.62 5.10 -8.62
CA LEU A 238 2.57 4.22 -9.15
C LEU A 238 1.62 3.71 -8.08
N GLU A 239 2.17 3.34 -6.95
CA GLU A 239 1.45 2.70 -5.84
C GLU A 239 2.24 2.86 -4.54
N LEU A 240 1.50 2.95 -3.46
CA LEU A 240 2.06 2.86 -2.13
C LEU A 240 1.26 1.85 -1.31
N ASN A 241 1.96 1.07 -0.49
CA ASN A 241 1.36 0.02 0.30
C ASN A 241 1.87 0.11 1.75
N THR A 242 0.97 0.29 2.70
CA THR A 242 1.25 0.39 4.14
C THR A 242 1.34 -0.97 4.85
N ILE A 243 1.09 -2.07 4.16
CA ILE A 243 1.29 -3.44 4.66
C ILE A 243 2.13 -4.23 3.65
N PRO A 244 3.32 -3.72 3.28
CA PRO A 244 4.11 -4.34 2.23
C PRO A 244 4.71 -5.67 2.69
N GLY A 245 4.81 -6.63 1.75
CA GLY A 245 5.72 -7.74 1.88
C GLY A 245 7.15 -7.26 1.58
N TRP A 246 8.12 -7.74 2.33
CA TRP A 246 9.54 -7.34 2.19
C TRP A 246 10.51 -8.47 1.91
N ARG A 247 10.04 -9.71 1.81
CA ARG A 247 10.91 -10.88 1.63
C ARG A 247 11.87 -10.72 0.45
N GLY A 248 11.36 -10.39 -0.73
CA GLY A 248 12.20 -10.21 -1.91
C GLY A 248 13.16 -9.02 -1.82
N LEU A 249 12.76 -7.95 -1.12
CA LEU A 249 13.64 -6.81 -0.84
C LEU A 249 14.77 -7.23 0.11
N GLN A 250 14.44 -7.90 1.20
CA GLN A 250 15.44 -8.38 2.17
C GLN A 250 16.40 -9.41 1.56
N GLU A 251 15.89 -10.33 0.73
CA GLU A 251 16.72 -11.30 0.01
C GLU A 251 17.70 -10.61 -0.96
N ALA A 252 17.29 -9.54 -1.62
CA ALA A 252 18.12 -8.83 -2.59
C ALA A 252 19.11 -7.85 -1.94
N THR A 253 18.76 -7.23 -0.82
CA THR A 253 19.55 -6.13 -0.23
C THR A 253 20.28 -6.51 1.06
N GLY A 254 19.87 -7.60 1.72
CA GLY A 254 20.35 -7.95 3.06
C GLY A 254 19.80 -7.08 4.19
N ALA A 255 18.92 -6.10 3.91
CA ALA A 255 18.37 -5.19 4.91
C ALA A 255 17.49 -5.94 5.92
N ASP A 256 17.72 -5.75 7.21
CA ASP A 256 16.86 -6.30 8.27
C ASP A 256 15.65 -5.37 8.52
N VAL A 257 14.62 -5.57 7.69
CA VAL A 257 13.38 -4.81 7.76
C VAL A 257 12.67 -5.00 9.10
N ALA A 258 12.74 -6.20 9.67
CA ALA A 258 12.08 -6.50 10.93
C ALA A 258 12.72 -5.73 12.09
N ALA A 259 14.05 -5.68 12.16
CA ALA A 259 14.79 -4.91 13.16
C ALA A 259 14.51 -3.40 13.04
N ALA A 260 14.48 -2.87 11.80
CA ALA A 260 14.18 -1.46 11.55
C ALA A 260 12.76 -1.09 11.99
N LEU A 261 11.77 -1.94 11.73
CA LEU A 261 10.39 -1.70 12.17
C LEU A 261 10.24 -1.76 13.69
N VAL A 262 10.93 -2.68 14.37
CA VAL A 262 10.88 -2.75 15.83
C VAL A 262 11.54 -1.52 16.45
N ALA A 263 12.68 -1.09 15.93
CA ALA A 263 13.35 0.13 16.39
C ALA A 263 12.49 1.40 16.20
N HIS A 264 11.77 1.48 15.06
CA HIS A 264 10.82 2.57 14.83
C HIS A 264 9.65 2.53 15.82
N LEU A 265 9.06 1.35 16.04
CA LEU A 265 7.97 1.16 17.00
C LEU A 265 8.37 1.64 18.41
N GLU A 266 9.56 1.28 18.87
CA GLU A 266 10.08 1.72 20.18
C GLU A 266 10.14 3.25 20.28
N GLY A 267 10.59 3.93 19.21
CA GLY A 267 10.59 5.39 19.13
C GLY A 267 9.20 5.97 19.28
N VAL A 268 8.25 5.47 18.49
CA VAL A 268 6.84 5.95 18.51
C VAL A 268 6.19 5.73 19.88
N VAL A 269 6.40 4.57 20.49
CA VAL A 269 5.87 4.26 21.84
C VAL A 269 6.47 5.18 22.89
N SER A 270 7.78 5.45 22.82
CA SER A 270 8.47 6.36 23.76
C SER A 270 7.95 7.80 23.65
N GLU A 271 7.74 8.29 22.43
CA GLU A 271 7.18 9.62 22.18
C GLU A 271 5.74 9.73 22.69
N ALA A 272 4.92 8.71 22.44
CA ALA A 272 3.54 8.66 22.94
C ALA A 272 3.48 8.61 24.47
N GLY A 273 4.42 7.94 25.12
CA GLY A 273 4.54 7.90 26.60
C GLY A 273 4.97 9.24 27.20
N ALA A 274 5.83 9.97 26.52
CA ALA A 274 6.30 11.30 26.95
C ALA A 274 5.24 12.41 26.79
N ALA A 275 4.24 12.18 25.93
CA ALA A 275 3.16 13.13 25.65
C ALA A 275 1.93 12.99 26.58
N ARG A 276 1.89 11.94 27.43
CA ARG A 276 0.86 11.66 28.43
C ARG A 276 1.30 12.19 29.80
#